data_48293dcefb114029baba975d42dec547
#
_entry.id   48293dcefb114029baba975d42dec547
#
_cell.length_a   1.000
_cell.length_b   1.000
_cell.length_c   1.000
_cell.angle_alpha   90.00
_cell.angle_beta   90.00
_cell.angle_gamma   90.00
#
_symmetry.space_group_name_H-M   'P 1'
#
loop_
_entity.id
_entity.type
_entity.pdbx_description
1 polymer ?
#
loop_
_entity_poly.entity_id
_entity_poly.type
_entity_poly.pdbx_seq_one_letter_code
_entity_poly.pdbx_strand_id
1 'polypeptide(L)'
;SFVVVGLGFIGQITMQILAANGTNVYGIDPNLDFISKAKKNGFNNVFLSFDALKRKLPPQISNHGFDGAIITASNKSNDILSNTFSICRKKSRVVIVGDVGLYIYRDDIYKKEIDFLISSSYGPGRYDHNYEVEGVDYPIEYVRWTLNRNMQTYIDLIDKKKINLSNLIEKEEKIEEAKKLYKQFTELKRPVSAVI
;
A
#
# COMPACT_ATOMS: atom_id res chain seq x y z
N SER A 1 -1.06 11.66 -9.72
CA SER A 1 -0.60 11.60 -8.32
C SER A 1 -1.42 10.62 -7.51
N PHE A 2 -0.77 9.86 -6.66
CA PHE A 2 -1.40 8.88 -5.77
C PHE A 2 -0.98 9.12 -4.32
N VAL A 3 -1.87 8.76 -3.39
CA VAL A 3 -1.57 8.77 -1.96
C VAL A 3 -1.63 7.36 -1.39
N VAL A 4 -0.63 7.01 -0.58
CA VAL A 4 -0.59 5.76 0.19
C VAL A 4 -0.89 6.10 1.64
N VAL A 5 -1.91 5.44 2.20
CA VAL A 5 -2.35 5.63 3.60
C VAL A 5 -1.95 4.40 4.41
N GLY A 6 -1.03 4.61 5.35
CA GLY A 6 -0.31 3.55 6.05
C GLY A 6 1.06 3.29 5.40
N LEU A 7 2.15 3.59 6.10
CA LEU A 7 3.53 3.47 5.59
C LEU A 7 4.33 2.37 6.31
N GLY A 8 3.64 1.32 6.77
CA GLY A 8 4.28 0.08 7.20
C GLY A 8 5.01 -0.61 6.04
N PHE A 9 5.41 -1.86 6.21
CA PHE A 9 6.18 -2.60 5.21
C PHE A 9 5.51 -2.59 3.81
N ILE A 10 4.23 -2.96 3.73
CA ILE A 10 3.48 -2.98 2.47
C ILE A 10 3.34 -1.58 1.88
N GLY A 11 3.07 -0.56 2.72
CA GLY A 11 2.94 0.83 2.26
C GLY A 11 4.23 1.37 1.65
N GLN A 12 5.38 1.09 2.26
CA GLN A 12 6.70 1.47 1.73
C GLN A 12 6.98 0.83 0.37
N ILE A 13 6.65 -0.44 0.19
CA ILE A 13 6.79 -1.14 -1.09
C ILE A 13 5.82 -0.55 -2.12
N THR A 14 4.57 -0.30 -1.73
CA THR A 14 3.55 0.30 -2.59
C THR A 14 4.01 1.66 -3.12
N MET A 15 4.60 2.51 -2.26
CA MET A 15 5.15 3.80 -2.69
C MET A 15 6.24 3.62 -3.75
N GLN A 16 7.15 2.65 -3.57
CA GLN A 16 8.22 2.39 -4.52
C GLN A 16 7.69 1.85 -5.87
N ILE A 17 6.71 0.96 -5.85
CA ILE A 17 6.06 0.45 -7.08
C ILE A 17 5.39 1.59 -7.84
N LEU A 18 4.64 2.46 -7.16
CA LEU A 18 4.01 3.63 -7.77
C LEU A 18 5.05 4.58 -8.38
N ALA A 19 6.14 4.85 -7.67
CA ALA A 19 7.23 5.68 -8.17
C ALA A 19 7.94 5.07 -9.38
N ALA A 20 8.17 3.74 -9.36
CA ALA A 20 8.74 3.01 -10.50
C ALA A 20 7.87 3.09 -11.77
N ASN A 21 6.55 3.30 -11.60
CA ASN A 21 5.60 3.56 -12.68
C ASN A 21 5.47 5.06 -13.05
N GLY A 22 6.37 5.93 -12.57
CA GLY A 22 6.37 7.36 -12.91
C GLY A 22 5.31 8.19 -12.19
N THR A 23 4.71 7.66 -11.13
CA THR A 23 3.66 8.35 -10.38
C THR A 23 4.24 9.31 -9.34
N ASN A 24 3.68 10.52 -9.21
CA ASN A 24 3.94 11.38 -8.05
C ASN A 24 3.27 10.78 -6.82
N VAL A 25 4.07 10.33 -5.85
CA VAL A 25 3.61 9.57 -4.69
C VAL A 25 3.63 10.43 -3.44
N TYR A 26 2.52 10.36 -2.70
CA TYR A 26 2.34 10.96 -1.38
C TYR A 26 2.07 9.86 -0.37
N GLY A 27 2.45 10.10 0.89
CA GLY A 27 2.23 9.10 1.95
C GLY A 27 1.71 9.72 3.23
N ILE A 28 0.90 8.97 3.97
CA ILE A 28 0.37 9.36 5.28
C ILE A 28 0.57 8.21 6.26
N ASP A 29 1.19 8.51 7.40
CA ASP A 29 1.27 7.60 8.53
C ASP A 29 1.47 8.37 9.83
N PRO A 30 0.75 8.08 10.93
CA PRO A 30 0.96 8.75 12.21
C PRO A 30 2.28 8.37 12.89
N ASN A 31 2.96 7.32 12.46
CA ASN A 31 4.21 6.83 13.03
C ASN A 31 5.41 7.56 12.41
N LEU A 32 6.16 8.29 13.26
CA LEU A 32 7.37 9.02 12.86
C LEU A 32 8.46 8.11 12.29
N ASP A 33 8.59 6.88 12.77
CA ASP A 33 9.60 5.93 12.27
C ASP A 33 9.31 5.54 10.82
N PHE A 34 8.04 5.30 10.48
CA PHE A 34 7.64 4.99 9.11
C PHE A 34 7.81 6.19 8.18
N ILE A 35 7.49 7.39 8.64
CA ILE A 35 7.79 8.64 7.92
C ILE A 35 9.30 8.79 7.68
N SER A 36 10.11 8.51 8.68
CA SER A 36 11.58 8.58 8.56
C SER A 36 12.11 7.56 7.56
N LYS A 37 11.62 6.31 7.59
CA LYS A 37 11.98 5.26 6.62
C LYS A 37 11.60 5.67 5.19
N ALA A 38 10.39 6.20 4.99
CA ALA A 38 9.95 6.69 3.68
C ALA A 38 10.88 7.79 3.14
N LYS A 39 11.28 8.74 3.99
CA LYS A 39 12.24 9.80 3.61
C LYS A 39 13.62 9.24 3.24
N LYS A 40 14.13 8.25 3.98
CA LYS A 40 15.39 7.56 3.64
C LYS A 40 15.32 6.85 2.28
N ASN A 41 14.13 6.41 1.88
CA ASN A 41 13.85 5.83 0.56
C ASN A 41 13.58 6.89 -0.53
N GLY A 42 13.80 8.19 -0.23
CA GLY A 42 13.67 9.29 -1.20
C GLY A 42 12.28 9.92 -1.29
N PHE A 43 11.32 9.51 -0.47
CA PHE A 43 9.97 10.07 -0.48
C PHE A 43 9.84 11.27 0.46
N ASN A 44 9.84 12.48 -0.11
CA ASN A 44 9.73 13.71 0.67
C ASN A 44 8.28 14.15 0.94
N ASN A 45 7.32 13.69 0.13
CA ASN A 45 5.90 14.02 0.25
C ASN A 45 5.19 13.08 1.22
N VAL A 46 5.68 12.99 2.46
CA VAL A 46 5.12 12.12 3.51
C VAL A 46 4.74 12.92 4.73
N PHE A 47 3.58 12.60 5.32
CA PHE A 47 2.89 13.41 6.32
C PHE A 47 2.36 12.57 7.47
N LEU A 48 2.29 13.17 8.66
CA LEU A 48 1.79 12.50 9.86
C LEU A 48 0.26 12.38 9.92
N SER A 49 -0.46 13.18 9.14
CA SER A 49 -1.92 13.18 9.13
C SER A 49 -2.48 13.74 7.82
N PHE A 50 -3.77 13.50 7.58
CA PHE A 50 -4.49 14.10 6.46
C PHE A 50 -4.46 15.63 6.51
N ASP A 51 -4.57 16.23 7.70
CA ASP A 51 -4.52 17.69 7.84
C ASP A 51 -3.14 18.25 7.53
N ALA A 52 -2.08 17.56 7.95
CA ALA A 52 -0.71 17.95 7.61
C ALA A 52 -0.46 17.88 6.09
N LEU A 53 -1.00 16.86 5.42
CA LEU A 53 -0.99 16.75 3.97
C LEU A 53 -1.74 17.90 3.32
N LYS A 54 -3.02 18.13 3.67
CA LYS A 54 -3.88 19.16 3.06
C LYS A 54 -3.25 20.54 3.08
N ARG A 55 -2.55 20.89 4.16
CA ARG A 55 -1.87 22.20 4.29
C ARG A 55 -0.68 22.39 3.34
N LYS A 56 -0.14 21.31 2.77
CA LYS A 56 1.08 21.35 1.96
C LYS A 56 0.89 20.86 0.52
N LEU A 57 -0.37 20.64 0.11
CA LEU A 57 -0.65 20.23 -1.26
C LEU A 57 -0.37 21.36 -2.25
N PRO A 58 0.29 21.06 -3.38
CA PRO A 58 0.40 22.03 -4.47
C PRO A 58 -0.98 22.32 -5.08
N PRO A 59 -1.17 23.51 -5.72
CA PRO A 59 -2.47 23.94 -6.26
C PRO A 59 -3.15 22.91 -7.16
N GLN A 60 -2.38 22.18 -7.98
CA GLN A 60 -2.93 21.15 -8.88
C GLN A 60 -3.64 20.03 -8.13
N ILE A 61 -3.12 19.63 -6.97
CA ILE A 61 -3.73 18.56 -6.17
C ILE A 61 -4.76 19.12 -5.20
N SER A 62 -4.52 20.29 -4.59
CA SER A 62 -5.48 20.90 -3.67
C SER A 62 -6.80 21.26 -4.35
N ASN A 63 -6.77 21.67 -5.63
CA ASN A 63 -7.94 22.05 -6.40
C ASN A 63 -8.71 20.85 -6.99
N HIS A 64 -8.02 19.79 -7.37
CA HIS A 64 -8.63 18.67 -8.09
C HIS A 64 -8.71 17.38 -7.26
N GLY A 65 -7.79 17.15 -6.34
CA GLY A 65 -7.63 15.92 -5.58
C GLY A 65 -6.67 14.92 -6.24
N PHE A 66 -6.41 13.83 -5.52
CA PHE A 66 -5.56 12.72 -6.01
C PHE A 66 -6.27 11.87 -7.06
N ASP A 67 -5.52 11.36 -8.02
CA ASP A 67 -6.00 10.41 -9.05
C ASP A 67 -6.41 9.07 -8.43
N GLY A 68 -5.78 8.70 -7.32
CA GLY A 68 -6.14 7.51 -6.57
C GLY A 68 -5.46 7.44 -5.22
N ALA A 69 -5.93 6.49 -4.42
CA ALA A 69 -5.37 6.17 -3.11
C ALA A 69 -5.24 4.67 -2.92
N ILE A 70 -4.21 4.26 -2.19
CA ILE A 70 -4.03 2.87 -1.75
C ILE A 70 -3.93 2.88 -0.24
N ILE A 71 -4.83 2.14 0.43
CA ILE A 71 -4.90 2.06 1.89
C ILE A 71 -4.26 0.76 2.34
N THR A 72 -3.08 0.87 2.93
CA THR A 72 -2.31 -0.25 3.50
C THR A 72 -2.27 -0.22 5.02
N ALA A 73 -2.99 0.73 5.62
CA ALA A 73 -3.14 0.85 7.06
C ALA A 73 -3.94 -0.31 7.65
N SER A 74 -3.64 -0.64 8.92
CA SER A 74 -4.45 -1.54 9.74
C SER A 74 -4.97 -0.76 10.94
N ASN A 75 -6.25 -0.39 10.91
CA ASN A 75 -6.92 0.37 11.97
C ASN A 75 -8.43 0.21 11.84
N LYS A 76 -9.12 -0.09 12.92
CA LYS A 76 -10.57 -0.31 12.93
C LYS A 76 -11.42 0.97 12.81
N SER A 77 -10.80 2.16 12.77
CA SER A 77 -11.53 3.42 12.53
C SER A 77 -12.07 3.49 11.10
N ASN A 78 -13.28 3.98 10.97
CA ASN A 78 -13.91 4.29 9.68
C ASN A 78 -13.45 5.64 9.10
N ASP A 79 -12.83 6.51 9.91
CA ASP A 79 -12.40 7.85 9.51
C ASP A 79 -11.34 7.83 8.41
N ILE A 80 -10.55 6.74 8.34
CA ILE A 80 -9.54 6.57 7.31
C ILE A 80 -10.17 6.61 5.92
N LEU A 81 -11.30 5.92 5.73
CA LEU A 81 -12.01 5.88 4.44
C LEU A 81 -12.55 7.26 4.07
N SER A 82 -13.33 7.89 4.95
CA SER A 82 -13.92 9.21 4.70
C SER A 82 -12.84 10.26 4.41
N ASN A 83 -11.75 10.27 5.20
CA ASN A 83 -10.63 11.18 4.97
C ASN A 83 -9.94 10.90 3.63
N THR A 84 -9.75 9.63 3.25
CA THR A 84 -9.15 9.25 1.97
C THR A 84 -10.04 9.69 0.80
N PHE A 85 -11.34 9.42 0.86
CA PHE A 85 -12.28 9.87 -0.17
C PHE A 85 -12.30 11.39 -0.29
N SER A 86 -12.19 12.12 0.83
CA SER A 86 -12.24 13.59 0.83
C SER A 86 -11.11 14.22 -0.01
N ILE A 87 -9.92 13.62 -0.02
CA ILE A 87 -8.75 14.15 -0.74
C ILE A 87 -8.62 13.62 -2.18
N CYS A 88 -9.44 12.67 -2.58
CA CYS A 88 -9.46 12.12 -3.93
C CYS A 88 -10.37 12.94 -4.86
N ARG A 89 -10.01 13.02 -6.14
CA ARG A 89 -10.81 13.70 -7.16
C ARG A 89 -12.04 12.90 -7.57
N LYS A 90 -12.91 13.51 -8.38
CA LYS A 90 -13.98 12.81 -9.08
C LYS A 90 -13.41 11.73 -10.00
N LYS A 91 -14.07 10.57 -10.09
CA LYS A 91 -13.65 9.40 -10.89
C LYS A 91 -12.28 8.87 -10.50
N SER A 92 -11.85 9.06 -9.26
CA SER A 92 -10.64 8.47 -8.72
C SER A 92 -10.84 7.00 -8.35
N ARG A 93 -9.73 6.29 -8.18
CA ARG A 93 -9.75 4.91 -7.69
C ARG A 93 -9.15 4.82 -6.29
N VAL A 94 -9.88 4.19 -5.37
CA VAL A 94 -9.42 3.92 -4.01
C VAL A 94 -9.39 2.41 -3.79
N VAL A 95 -8.23 1.88 -3.42
CA VAL A 95 -8.01 0.45 -3.20
C VAL A 95 -7.65 0.19 -1.75
N ILE A 96 -8.37 -0.71 -1.09
CA ILE A 96 -8.01 -1.23 0.23
C ILE A 96 -7.15 -2.48 0.07
N VAL A 97 -6.01 -2.46 0.74
CA VAL A 97 -5.09 -3.60 0.92
C VAL A 97 -5.03 -4.01 2.38
N GLY A 98 -5.07 -3.02 3.28
CA GLY A 98 -5.01 -3.24 4.73
C GLY A 98 -6.36 -3.57 5.36
N ASP A 99 -6.36 -3.74 6.68
CA ASP A 99 -7.56 -4.05 7.48
C ASP A 99 -8.05 -2.78 8.19
N VAL A 100 -9.01 -2.07 7.58
CA VAL A 100 -9.62 -0.86 8.12
C VAL A 100 -11.13 -1.03 8.31
N GLY A 101 -11.75 -0.13 9.10
CA GLY A 101 -13.21 -0.10 9.21
C GLY A 101 -13.87 0.16 7.85
N LEU A 102 -14.93 -0.58 7.54
CA LEU A 102 -15.59 -0.56 6.21
C LEU A 102 -16.93 0.16 6.22
N TYR A 103 -17.24 0.98 7.22
CA TYR A 103 -18.43 1.80 7.19
C TYR A 103 -18.23 2.97 6.23
N ILE A 104 -18.97 2.97 5.13
CA ILE A 104 -18.85 3.96 4.05
C ILE A 104 -20.11 4.81 4.02
N TYR A 105 -19.93 6.11 4.17
CA TYR A 105 -21.03 7.05 3.95
C TYR A 105 -21.24 7.26 2.45
N ARG A 106 -22.48 7.13 2.01
CA ARG A 106 -22.82 7.32 0.59
C ARG A 106 -22.34 8.66 0.03
N ASP A 107 -22.43 9.73 0.82
CA ASP A 107 -22.05 11.08 0.40
C ASP A 107 -20.55 11.23 0.12
N ASP A 108 -19.70 10.41 0.73
CA ASP A 108 -18.26 10.45 0.51
C ASP A 108 -17.87 10.00 -0.90
N ILE A 109 -18.61 9.06 -1.48
CA ILE A 109 -18.28 8.43 -2.76
C ILE A 109 -19.22 8.83 -3.90
N TYR A 110 -20.51 9.03 -3.62
CA TYR A 110 -21.56 9.20 -4.64
C TYR A 110 -21.33 10.39 -5.57
N LYS A 111 -21.11 11.60 -5.03
CA LYS A 111 -20.91 12.82 -5.84
C LYS A 111 -19.61 12.80 -6.62
N LYS A 112 -18.64 12.02 -6.15
CA LYS A 112 -17.32 11.88 -6.79
C LYS A 112 -17.25 10.67 -7.73
N GLU A 113 -18.24 9.78 -7.69
CA GLU A 113 -18.26 8.56 -8.51
C GLU A 113 -16.93 7.78 -8.38
N ILE A 114 -16.51 7.54 -7.12
CA ILE A 114 -15.24 6.89 -6.82
C ILE A 114 -15.34 5.39 -7.11
N ASP A 115 -14.35 4.85 -7.84
CA ASP A 115 -14.12 3.41 -7.93
C ASP A 115 -13.53 2.93 -6.60
N PHE A 116 -14.29 2.18 -5.82
CA PHE A 116 -13.84 1.64 -4.56
C PHE A 116 -13.64 0.13 -4.67
N LEU A 117 -12.42 -0.34 -4.42
CA LEU A 117 -11.99 -1.71 -4.65
C LEU A 117 -11.29 -2.30 -3.43
N ILE A 118 -11.42 -3.60 -3.26
CA ILE A 118 -10.68 -4.37 -2.24
C ILE A 118 -9.68 -5.26 -2.96
N SER A 119 -8.42 -5.20 -2.53
CA SER A 119 -7.39 -6.15 -2.95
C SER A 119 -7.56 -7.44 -2.17
N SER A 120 -7.87 -8.52 -2.87
CA SER A 120 -8.03 -9.84 -2.27
C SER A 120 -6.77 -10.66 -2.48
N SER A 121 -6.01 -10.92 -1.40
CA SER A 121 -4.80 -11.74 -1.41
C SER A 121 -3.86 -11.37 -2.57
N TYR A 122 -3.46 -12.34 -3.41
CA TYR A 122 -2.62 -12.10 -4.59
C TYR A 122 -3.42 -11.80 -5.88
N GLY A 123 -4.73 -11.60 -5.77
CA GLY A 123 -5.58 -11.22 -6.89
C GLY A 123 -6.13 -12.40 -7.69
N PRO A 124 -6.29 -12.26 -9.01
CA PRO A 124 -6.86 -13.29 -9.87
C PRO A 124 -6.15 -14.63 -9.74
N GLY A 125 -6.93 -15.71 -9.69
CA GLY A 125 -6.45 -17.06 -9.43
C GLY A 125 -6.65 -17.51 -7.97
N ARG A 126 -6.82 -16.56 -7.03
CA ARG A 126 -7.11 -16.93 -5.64
C ARG A 126 -8.45 -17.63 -5.53
N TYR A 127 -8.45 -18.79 -4.86
CA TYR A 127 -9.61 -19.70 -4.71
C TYR A 127 -10.07 -20.38 -6.00
N ASP A 128 -9.32 -20.28 -7.10
CA ASP A 128 -9.54 -21.04 -8.32
C ASP A 128 -8.70 -22.32 -8.30
N HIS A 129 -9.35 -23.48 -8.25
CA HIS A 129 -8.69 -24.78 -8.19
C HIS A 129 -7.78 -25.04 -9.38
N ASN A 130 -8.22 -24.67 -10.59
CA ASN A 130 -7.40 -24.87 -11.78
C ASN A 130 -6.11 -24.07 -11.73
N TYR A 131 -6.17 -22.83 -11.18
CA TYR A 131 -4.99 -22.01 -11.04
C TYR A 131 -4.08 -22.47 -9.88
N GLU A 132 -4.65 -22.73 -8.69
CA GLU A 132 -3.86 -23.01 -7.48
C GLU A 132 -3.31 -24.43 -7.42
N VAL A 133 -4.06 -25.43 -7.96
CA VAL A 133 -3.73 -26.85 -7.82
C VAL A 133 -3.26 -27.42 -9.16
N GLU A 134 -4.00 -27.19 -10.25
CA GLU A 134 -3.64 -27.73 -11.57
C GLU A 134 -2.57 -26.88 -12.28
N GLY A 135 -2.24 -25.69 -11.78
CA GLY A 135 -1.20 -24.83 -12.34
C GLY A 135 -1.56 -24.19 -13.69
N VAL A 136 -2.84 -24.10 -14.01
CA VAL A 136 -3.33 -23.50 -15.26
C VAL A 136 -3.45 -22.00 -15.08
N ASP A 137 -2.55 -21.22 -15.70
CA ASP A 137 -2.61 -19.75 -15.65
C ASP A 137 -3.66 -19.21 -16.64
N TYR A 138 -4.19 -18.02 -16.32
CA TYR A 138 -5.16 -17.33 -17.17
C TYR A 138 -4.51 -16.81 -18.46
N PRO A 139 -5.25 -16.78 -19.58
CA PRO A 139 -4.79 -16.10 -20.79
C PRO A 139 -4.46 -14.63 -20.50
N ILE A 140 -3.28 -14.18 -20.93
CA ILE A 140 -2.76 -12.86 -20.62
C ILE A 140 -3.64 -11.72 -21.18
N GLU A 141 -4.33 -12.01 -22.28
CA GLU A 141 -5.24 -11.06 -22.94
C GLU A 141 -6.45 -10.71 -22.08
N TYR A 142 -6.85 -11.62 -21.17
CA TYR A 142 -8.01 -11.43 -20.29
C TYR A 142 -7.62 -11.09 -18.86
N VAL A 143 -6.51 -11.68 -18.37
CA VAL A 143 -6.05 -11.45 -17.00
C VAL A 143 -4.56 -11.15 -16.99
N ARG A 144 -4.22 -9.86 -17.07
CA ARG A 144 -2.81 -9.41 -17.12
C ARG A 144 -2.04 -9.73 -15.85
N TRP A 145 -2.66 -9.56 -14.69
CA TRP A 145 -2.00 -9.62 -13.38
C TRP A 145 -2.49 -10.81 -12.56
N THR A 146 -1.78 -11.93 -12.66
CA THR A 146 -1.94 -13.13 -11.82
C THR A 146 -0.81 -13.20 -10.80
N LEU A 147 -0.87 -14.09 -9.81
CA LEU A 147 0.17 -14.26 -8.79
C LEU A 147 1.56 -14.40 -9.42
N ASN A 148 1.72 -15.34 -10.36
CA ASN A 148 3.01 -15.60 -11.00
C ASN A 148 3.57 -14.35 -11.69
N ARG A 149 2.75 -13.65 -12.47
CA ARG A 149 3.16 -12.43 -13.18
C ARG A 149 3.47 -11.27 -12.25
N ASN A 150 2.72 -11.16 -11.14
CA ASN A 150 2.98 -10.18 -10.09
C ASN A 150 4.33 -10.45 -9.42
N MET A 151 4.60 -11.70 -9.05
CA MET A 151 5.87 -12.09 -8.43
C MET A 151 7.05 -11.82 -9.36
N GLN A 152 6.94 -12.23 -10.64
CA GLN A 152 7.99 -11.98 -11.63
C GLN A 152 8.25 -10.47 -11.78
N THR A 153 7.20 -9.67 -11.92
CA THR A 153 7.34 -8.21 -12.05
C THR A 153 7.99 -7.59 -10.82
N TYR A 154 7.63 -8.07 -9.61
CA TYR A 154 8.21 -7.58 -8.37
C TYR A 154 9.71 -7.89 -8.27
N ILE A 155 10.12 -9.12 -8.62
CA ILE A 155 11.52 -9.53 -8.69
C ILE A 155 12.29 -8.70 -9.72
N ASP A 156 11.73 -8.49 -10.90
CA ASP A 156 12.31 -7.64 -11.94
C ASP A 156 12.53 -6.19 -11.47
N LEU A 157 11.61 -5.65 -10.68
CA LEU A 157 11.75 -4.30 -10.11
C LEU A 157 12.86 -4.23 -9.07
N ILE A 158 13.08 -5.29 -8.30
CA ILE A 158 14.20 -5.39 -7.35
C ILE A 158 15.52 -5.50 -8.12
N ASP A 159 15.62 -6.40 -9.10
CA ASP A 159 16.82 -6.60 -9.92
C ASP A 159 17.24 -5.30 -10.63
N LYS A 160 16.28 -4.59 -11.19
CA LYS A 160 16.48 -3.27 -11.83
C LYS A 160 16.70 -2.13 -10.83
N LYS A 161 16.81 -2.42 -9.54
CA LYS A 161 17.00 -1.43 -8.46
C LYS A 161 15.93 -0.33 -8.42
N LYS A 162 14.72 -0.65 -8.88
CA LYS A 162 13.55 0.25 -8.80
C LYS A 162 12.86 0.13 -7.44
N ILE A 163 13.03 -1.00 -6.76
CA ILE A 163 12.59 -1.25 -5.38
C ILE A 163 13.83 -1.57 -4.55
N ASN A 164 13.95 -0.91 -3.40
CA ASN A 164 15.00 -1.13 -2.42
C ASN A 164 14.39 -1.58 -1.10
N LEU A 165 14.72 -2.78 -0.66
CA LEU A 165 14.22 -3.38 0.58
C LEU A 165 15.17 -3.18 1.77
N SER A 166 16.42 -2.75 1.56
CA SER A 166 17.46 -2.71 2.61
C SER A 166 17.07 -1.86 3.83
N ASN A 167 16.33 -0.76 3.62
CA ASN A 167 15.85 0.10 4.70
C ASN A 167 14.56 -0.43 5.39
N LEU A 168 13.98 -1.51 4.88
CA LEU A 168 12.75 -2.11 5.38
C LEU A 168 12.99 -3.35 6.20
N ILE A 169 14.13 -4.03 5.98
CA ILE A 169 14.54 -5.21 6.74
C ILE A 169 15.11 -4.73 8.08
N GLU A 170 14.46 -5.09 9.18
CA GLU A 170 14.90 -4.69 10.52
C GLU A 170 15.83 -5.71 11.15
N LYS A 171 15.72 -6.97 10.77
CA LYS A 171 16.47 -8.06 11.37
C LYS A 171 16.67 -9.22 10.40
N GLU A 172 17.86 -9.78 10.42
CA GLU A 172 18.21 -11.02 9.73
C GLU A 172 18.68 -12.05 10.76
N GLU A 173 18.15 -13.25 10.71
CA GLU A 173 18.52 -14.34 11.62
C GLU A 173 18.49 -15.68 10.88
N LYS A 174 19.18 -16.67 11.42
CA LYS A 174 19.13 -18.04 10.92
C LYS A 174 17.78 -18.67 11.18
N ILE A 175 17.37 -19.61 10.33
CA ILE A 175 16.06 -20.28 10.43
C ILE A 175 15.88 -21.01 11.78
N GLU A 176 16.94 -21.49 12.38
CA GLU A 176 16.93 -22.16 13.68
C GLU A 176 16.47 -21.24 14.81
N GLU A 177 16.69 -19.92 14.67
CA GLU A 177 16.28 -18.89 15.62
C GLU A 177 14.84 -18.39 15.40
N ALA A 178 14.13 -18.85 14.37
CA ALA A 178 12.81 -18.35 13.98
C ALA A 178 11.82 -18.39 15.15
N LYS A 179 11.76 -19.49 15.93
CA LYS A 179 10.87 -19.62 17.09
C LYS A 179 11.10 -18.53 18.14
N LYS A 180 12.35 -18.20 18.41
CA LYS A 180 12.75 -17.15 19.35
C LYS A 180 12.37 -15.77 18.82
N LEU A 181 12.56 -15.54 17.54
CA LEU A 181 12.16 -14.31 16.86
C LEU A 181 10.65 -14.07 16.92
N TYR A 182 9.85 -15.05 16.56
CA TYR A 182 8.39 -14.94 16.65
C TYR A 182 7.93 -14.61 18.07
N LYS A 183 8.53 -15.22 19.09
CA LYS A 183 8.25 -14.88 20.49
C LYS A 183 8.59 -13.41 20.80
N GLN A 184 9.75 -12.93 20.37
CA GLN A 184 10.14 -11.53 20.55
C GLN A 184 9.17 -10.56 19.86
N PHE A 185 8.67 -10.90 18.66
CA PHE A 185 7.71 -10.05 17.94
C PHE A 185 6.35 -9.98 18.62
N THR A 186 5.87 -11.07 19.21
CA THR A 186 4.62 -11.06 19.98
C THR A 186 4.73 -10.20 21.25
N GLU A 187 5.94 -10.02 21.77
CA GLU A 187 6.24 -9.21 22.95
C GLU A 187 6.49 -7.73 22.60
N LEU A 188 6.81 -7.40 21.33
CA LEU A 188 7.05 -6.03 20.88
C LEU A 188 5.73 -5.25 20.86
N LYS A 189 5.73 -4.09 21.52
CA LYS A 189 4.59 -3.15 21.51
C LYS A 189 4.53 -2.27 20.25
N ARG A 190 5.37 -2.55 19.25
CA ARG A 190 5.44 -1.80 17.98
C ARG A 190 5.40 -2.74 16.79
N PRO A 191 4.84 -2.30 15.65
CA PRO A 191 4.91 -3.10 14.44
C PRO A 191 6.35 -3.26 13.95
N VAL A 192 6.71 -4.46 13.52
CA VAL A 192 7.98 -4.77 12.87
C VAL A 192 7.79 -4.67 11.37
N SER A 193 8.74 -4.03 10.67
CA SER A 193 8.59 -3.77 9.23
C SER A 193 8.87 -5.02 8.39
N ALA A 194 9.95 -5.74 8.69
CA ALA A 194 10.30 -6.99 8.01
C ALA A 194 11.34 -7.75 8.82
N VAL A 195 11.32 -9.06 8.67
CA VAL A 195 12.32 -9.99 9.22
C VAL A 195 12.59 -11.07 8.19
N ILE A 196 13.86 -11.34 7.95
CA ILE A 196 14.36 -12.42 7.09
C ILE A 196 15.31 -13.26 7.90
#